data_f23d6bd4cf501cbd1ac7a6500a2b4698
#
_entry.id   f23d6bd4cf501cbd1ac7a6500a2b4698
#
_cell.length_a   1.000
_cell.length_b   1.000
_cell.length_c   1.000
_cell.angle_alpha   90.00
_cell.angle_beta   90.00
_cell.angle_gamma   90.00
#
_symmetry.space_group_name_H-M   'P 1'
#
loop_
_entity.id
_entity.type
_entity.pdbx_description
1 polymer ?
#
loop_
_entity_poly.entity_id
_entity_poly.type
_entity_poly.pdbx_seq_one_letter_code
_entity_poly.pdbx_strand_id
1 'polypeptide(L)'
;MSNMIRRKWLKGVLTAAALIVPFLITGVRPTSVKAVPSYSRQTGFPCKSCHTTPPELTPLGRQFKLNGYTITGMPVTTSEKAPRTAGLTLLQTLPLSVFFDTSYNQTSKVQPGTQKASFEFPQDVSLFVAGAWAPHLGSFVQFTYDTQDDHFSWDNTDIRYANSKKSLFGKSLVYGLDLNNSPGVEDLWHTTPAWGFPFIAPDQGPSPAAATVIDGTLAQDVAGFGAYGMWNDHLYFDITGYRSEHIGFGQPNSGTDNGGAAFNIHGLAPYWRGAWQQTWTNNYLEVGTYGMYMKTTPNNVVGPISGSGSTVEDTYTDVAFDFQYDRTIPKFHNDILSIRGTYIHENAALDASSILGLASPGTHHLNTVKLNTEYHFGNRFTGAFGWFNTTGTRDFTIYDTGDPLSGSVTGSPSSSGYILNLSWWPVQNVDLAAQYTGYFKFNGASNNYADSGRNASDNNTLYILARFVF
;
A
#
# COMPACT_ATOMS: atom_id res chain seq x y z
N MET A 1 2.98 40.83 -15.23
CA MET A 1 3.45 39.68 -16.04
C MET A 1 2.95 38.33 -15.51
N SER A 2 2.68 38.14 -14.22
CA SER A 2 2.32 36.86 -13.61
C SER A 2 0.94 36.31 -14.03
N ASN A 3 -0.09 37.15 -14.19
CA ASN A 3 -1.47 36.70 -14.49
C ASN A 3 -1.69 36.26 -15.94
N MET A 4 -0.86 36.71 -16.86
CA MET A 4 -0.97 36.38 -18.28
C MET A 4 -0.35 35.00 -18.59
N ILE A 5 0.68 34.62 -17.86
CA ILE A 5 1.34 33.32 -17.95
C ILE A 5 0.43 32.23 -17.37
N ARG A 6 -0.22 32.47 -16.21
CA ARG A 6 -1.19 31.53 -15.62
C ARG A 6 -2.38 31.22 -16.54
N ARG A 7 -2.92 32.23 -17.24
CA ARG A 7 -4.04 32.05 -18.17
C ARG A 7 -3.64 31.26 -19.45
N LYS A 8 -2.40 31.39 -19.92
CA LYS A 8 -1.92 30.60 -21.06
C LYS A 8 -1.71 29.13 -20.71
N TRP A 9 -1.23 28.83 -19.50
CA TRP A 9 -1.06 27.46 -19.02
C TRP A 9 -2.38 26.72 -18.81
N LEU A 10 -3.34 27.36 -18.18
CA LEU A 10 -4.67 26.76 -17.98
C LEU A 10 -5.37 26.45 -19.31
N LYS A 11 -5.22 27.30 -20.31
CA LYS A 11 -5.74 27.05 -21.66
C LYS A 11 -5.00 25.90 -22.35
N GLY A 12 -3.69 25.77 -22.19
CA GLY A 12 -2.90 24.67 -22.77
C GLY A 12 -3.30 23.30 -22.22
N VAL A 13 -3.48 23.17 -20.91
CA VAL A 13 -3.91 21.92 -20.26
C VAL A 13 -5.34 21.56 -20.63
N LEU A 14 -6.25 22.54 -20.68
CA LEU A 14 -7.66 22.33 -21.10
C LEU A 14 -7.75 21.96 -22.58
N THR A 15 -6.87 22.49 -23.43
CA THR A 15 -6.85 22.18 -24.87
C THR A 15 -6.26 20.79 -25.11
N ALA A 16 -5.24 20.39 -24.39
CA ALA A 16 -4.67 19.02 -24.45
C ALA A 16 -5.68 17.97 -23.97
N ALA A 17 -6.37 18.22 -22.86
CA ALA A 17 -7.44 17.36 -22.37
C ALA A 17 -8.62 17.28 -23.36
N ALA A 18 -8.99 18.39 -24.01
CA ALA A 18 -10.07 18.44 -24.98
C ALA A 18 -9.76 17.75 -26.32
N LEU A 19 -8.49 17.56 -26.67
CA LEU A 19 -8.06 16.88 -27.89
C LEU A 19 -7.90 15.36 -27.70
N ILE A 20 -7.65 14.89 -26.49
CA ILE A 20 -7.53 13.45 -26.18
C ILE A 20 -8.91 12.79 -26.02
N VAL A 21 -9.91 13.51 -25.52
CA VAL A 21 -11.26 13.00 -25.27
C VAL A 21 -12.02 12.53 -26.54
N PRO A 22 -11.98 13.21 -27.70
CA PRO A 22 -12.72 12.75 -28.89
C PRO A 22 -12.12 11.49 -29.54
N PHE A 23 -10.81 11.24 -29.39
CA PHE A 23 -10.15 10.10 -30.03
C PHE A 23 -10.46 8.76 -29.34
N LEU A 24 -10.84 8.79 -28.07
CA LEU A 24 -11.20 7.61 -27.28
C LEU A 24 -12.69 7.22 -27.37
N ILE A 25 -13.54 8.09 -27.93
CA ILE A 25 -15.01 7.89 -27.93
C ILE A 25 -15.53 7.15 -29.17
N THR A 26 -14.77 7.08 -30.26
CA THR A 26 -15.27 6.65 -31.57
C THR A 26 -14.84 5.30 -32.07
N GLY A 27 -14.62 4.29 -31.20
CA GLY A 27 -14.20 3.01 -31.78
C GLY A 27 -14.28 1.74 -30.94
N VAL A 28 -14.51 1.81 -29.65
CA VAL A 28 -14.48 0.60 -28.81
C VAL A 28 -15.87 0.31 -28.27
N ARG A 29 -16.56 -0.68 -28.84
CA ARG A 29 -17.71 -1.29 -28.16
C ARG A 29 -17.15 -2.02 -26.92
N PRO A 30 -17.57 -1.66 -25.70
CA PRO A 30 -17.05 -2.30 -24.51
C PRO A 30 -17.55 -3.73 -24.43
N THR A 31 -16.70 -4.69 -24.77
CA THR A 31 -16.83 -6.04 -24.24
C THR A 31 -16.53 -5.96 -22.76
N SER A 32 -17.39 -6.53 -21.92
CA SER A 32 -17.30 -6.49 -20.45
C SER A 32 -15.96 -7.08 -19.97
N VAL A 33 -15.05 -6.26 -19.49
CA VAL A 33 -13.80 -6.66 -18.89
C VAL A 33 -13.66 -6.05 -17.47
N LYS A 34 -13.03 -6.65 -16.57
CA LYS A 34 -13.34 -6.97 -15.17
C LYS A 34 -12.06 -6.89 -14.28
N ALA A 35 -12.13 -6.42 -12.97
CA ALA A 35 -11.11 -6.07 -11.95
C ALA A 35 -10.01 -7.07 -11.73
N VAL A 36 -8.83 -6.83 -11.00
CA VAL A 36 -7.66 -7.63 -11.30
C VAL A 36 -8.12 -8.60 -12.37
N PRO A 37 -7.90 -8.34 -13.61
CA PRO A 37 -8.77 -8.88 -14.66
C PRO A 37 -8.98 -10.41 -14.59
N SER A 38 -8.02 -11.11 -13.97
CA SER A 38 -8.12 -12.55 -13.71
C SER A 38 -9.23 -12.92 -12.73
N TYR A 39 -9.40 -12.23 -11.60
CA TYR A 39 -10.50 -12.52 -10.68
C TYR A 39 -11.86 -12.30 -11.33
N SER A 40 -11.94 -11.28 -12.08
CA SER A 40 -13.16 -10.90 -12.76
C SER A 40 -13.49 -11.85 -13.91
N ARG A 41 -12.48 -12.34 -14.66
CA ARG A 41 -12.66 -13.41 -15.65
C ARG A 41 -13.09 -14.73 -15.01
N GLN A 42 -12.59 -15.03 -13.79
CA GLN A 42 -12.94 -16.24 -13.05
C GLN A 42 -14.32 -16.15 -12.38
N THR A 43 -14.68 -15.00 -11.82
CA THR A 43 -15.93 -14.83 -11.07
C THR A 43 -17.11 -14.40 -11.93
N GLY A 44 -16.87 -13.77 -13.06
CA GLY A 44 -17.90 -13.11 -13.84
C GLY A 44 -18.32 -11.74 -13.31
N PHE A 45 -17.77 -11.25 -12.18
CA PHE A 45 -18.14 -9.97 -11.59
C PHE A 45 -17.39 -8.79 -12.21
N PRO A 46 -18.02 -7.63 -12.41
CA PRO A 46 -17.32 -6.43 -12.82
C PRO A 46 -16.46 -5.86 -11.68
N CYS A 47 -15.41 -5.10 -12.01
CA CYS A 47 -14.47 -4.49 -11.07
C CYS A 47 -15.12 -3.84 -9.86
N LYS A 48 -16.17 -3.09 -10.12
CA LYS A 48 -16.92 -2.33 -9.11
C LYS A 48 -17.79 -3.15 -8.18
N SER A 49 -17.95 -4.44 -8.46
CA SER A 49 -18.55 -5.34 -7.48
C SER A 49 -17.63 -5.50 -6.28
N CYS A 50 -16.32 -5.48 -6.50
CA CYS A 50 -15.31 -5.71 -5.46
C CYS A 50 -14.57 -4.44 -5.02
N HIS A 51 -14.54 -3.39 -5.85
CA HIS A 51 -13.82 -2.15 -5.55
C HIS A 51 -14.72 -0.91 -5.63
N THR A 52 -14.47 0.05 -4.75
CA THR A 52 -14.90 1.45 -4.91
C THR A 52 -13.93 2.17 -5.84
N THR A 53 -12.73 2.42 -5.38
CA THR A 53 -11.56 2.81 -6.19
C THR A 53 -10.45 1.81 -5.86
N PRO A 54 -9.92 1.04 -6.83
CA PRO A 54 -8.82 0.12 -6.54
C PRO A 54 -7.64 0.84 -5.86
N PRO A 55 -7.05 0.24 -4.81
CA PRO A 55 -7.28 -1.12 -4.27
C PRO A 55 -8.45 -1.26 -3.29
N GLU A 56 -9.19 -0.23 -2.95
CA GLU A 56 -10.22 -0.24 -1.92
C GLU A 56 -11.39 -1.18 -2.20
N LEU A 57 -11.83 -1.90 -1.16
CA LEU A 57 -12.79 -2.99 -1.28
C LEU A 57 -14.21 -2.62 -0.83
N THR A 58 -15.19 -2.97 -1.66
CA THR A 58 -16.59 -3.04 -1.27
C THR A 58 -16.83 -4.17 -0.25
N PRO A 59 -18.01 -4.27 0.39
CA PRO A 59 -18.33 -5.43 1.21
C PRO A 59 -18.15 -6.78 0.51
N LEU A 60 -18.48 -6.87 -0.80
CA LEU A 60 -18.27 -8.10 -1.57
C LEU A 60 -16.77 -8.38 -1.79
N GLY A 61 -15.98 -7.35 -2.07
CA GLY A 61 -14.53 -7.49 -2.22
C GLY A 61 -13.87 -7.96 -0.91
N ARG A 62 -14.29 -7.42 0.25
CA ARG A 62 -13.83 -7.88 1.56
C ARG A 62 -14.19 -9.33 1.83
N GLN A 63 -15.42 -9.74 1.50
CA GLN A 63 -15.85 -11.14 1.63
C GLN A 63 -15.06 -12.07 0.72
N PHE A 64 -14.75 -11.64 -0.50
CA PHE A 64 -13.93 -12.41 -1.43
C PHE A 64 -12.50 -12.63 -0.89
N LYS A 65 -11.88 -11.57 -0.36
CA LYS A 65 -10.55 -11.64 0.27
C LYS A 65 -10.58 -12.49 1.55
N LEU A 66 -11.59 -12.31 2.43
CA LEU A 66 -11.78 -13.10 3.63
C LEU A 66 -11.90 -14.61 3.32
N ASN A 67 -12.56 -14.97 2.23
CA ASN A 67 -12.73 -16.35 1.80
C ASN A 67 -11.56 -16.89 0.97
N GLY A 68 -10.37 -16.30 1.10
CA GLY A 68 -9.16 -16.77 0.43
C GLY A 68 -9.20 -16.57 -1.08
N TYR A 69 -9.74 -15.45 -1.56
CA TYR A 69 -9.89 -15.14 -2.98
C TYR A 69 -10.70 -16.19 -3.76
N THR A 70 -11.67 -16.82 -3.09
CA THR A 70 -12.54 -17.85 -3.66
C THR A 70 -14.00 -17.57 -3.41
N ILE A 71 -14.87 -18.08 -4.27
CA ILE A 71 -16.31 -18.19 -4.09
C ILE A 71 -16.80 -19.58 -4.52
N THR A 72 -17.89 -20.02 -3.96
CA THR A 72 -18.49 -21.33 -4.30
C THR A 72 -18.75 -21.43 -5.81
N GLY A 73 -18.23 -22.50 -6.42
CA GLY A 73 -18.38 -22.74 -7.86
C GLY A 73 -17.41 -22.01 -8.78
N MET A 74 -16.47 -21.25 -8.22
CA MET A 74 -15.41 -20.59 -9.00
C MET A 74 -14.48 -21.65 -9.64
N PRO A 75 -14.08 -21.47 -10.91
CA PRO A 75 -13.10 -22.37 -11.54
C PRO A 75 -11.75 -22.32 -10.80
N VAL A 76 -11.17 -23.47 -10.53
CA VAL A 76 -9.90 -23.64 -9.82
C VAL A 76 -8.86 -24.37 -10.69
N THR A 77 -7.58 -24.13 -10.42
CA THR A 77 -6.48 -24.77 -11.14
C THR A 77 -6.29 -26.24 -10.76
N THR A 78 -6.74 -26.63 -9.56
CA THR A 78 -6.67 -28.02 -9.11
C THR A 78 -8.01 -28.73 -9.30
N SER A 79 -7.99 -30.01 -9.67
CA SER A 79 -9.21 -30.84 -9.77
C SER A 79 -9.37 -31.67 -8.51
N GLU A 80 -10.46 -31.46 -7.77
CA GLU A 80 -10.81 -32.34 -6.64
C GLU A 80 -11.17 -33.77 -7.06
N LYS A 81 -11.60 -33.94 -8.32
CA LYS A 81 -12.04 -35.25 -8.84
C LYS A 81 -10.91 -36.06 -9.48
N ALA A 82 -9.71 -35.50 -9.56
CA ALA A 82 -8.61 -36.19 -10.17
C ALA A 82 -7.90 -37.08 -9.14
N PRO A 83 -7.79 -38.41 -9.38
CA PRO A 83 -6.90 -39.24 -8.59
C PRO A 83 -5.46 -38.74 -8.71
N ARG A 84 -4.57 -39.14 -7.80
CA ARG A 84 -3.15 -38.73 -7.75
C ARG A 84 -2.39 -38.81 -9.08
N THR A 85 -2.93 -39.47 -10.07
CA THR A 85 -2.37 -39.67 -11.41
C THR A 85 -2.95 -38.76 -12.48
N ALA A 86 -3.99 -37.94 -12.17
CA ALA A 86 -4.54 -37.02 -13.15
C ALA A 86 -3.70 -35.75 -13.16
N GLY A 87 -3.40 -35.24 -14.36
CA GLY A 87 -2.63 -34.04 -14.56
C GLY A 87 -3.33 -32.77 -14.06
N LEU A 88 -2.64 -31.63 -14.09
CA LEU A 88 -3.19 -30.33 -13.79
C LEU A 88 -4.40 -30.04 -14.69
N THR A 89 -5.49 -29.55 -14.09
CA THR A 89 -6.61 -29.01 -14.85
C THR A 89 -6.18 -27.71 -15.50
N LEU A 90 -6.18 -27.66 -16.82
CA LEU A 90 -5.95 -26.40 -17.52
C LEU A 90 -7.19 -25.55 -17.39
N LEU A 91 -7.03 -24.35 -16.77
CA LEU A 91 -8.08 -23.37 -16.74
C LEU A 91 -8.32 -22.80 -18.14
N GLN A 92 -9.57 -22.65 -18.52
CA GLN A 92 -9.95 -21.89 -19.73
C GLN A 92 -9.56 -20.42 -19.62
N THR A 93 -9.45 -19.91 -18.39
CA THR A 93 -9.06 -18.54 -18.08
C THR A 93 -7.82 -18.57 -17.18
N LEU A 94 -6.71 -18.04 -17.67
CA LEU A 94 -5.48 -17.95 -16.89
C LEU A 94 -5.66 -16.99 -15.70
N PRO A 95 -5.11 -17.32 -14.52
CA PRO A 95 -5.13 -16.45 -13.33
C PRO A 95 -4.05 -15.36 -13.43
N LEU A 96 -3.87 -14.79 -14.60
CA LEU A 96 -2.86 -13.77 -14.89
C LEU A 96 -3.53 -12.45 -15.27
N SER A 97 -2.94 -11.36 -14.84
CA SER A 97 -3.34 -10.01 -15.20
C SER A 97 -2.12 -9.10 -15.34
N VAL A 98 -2.26 -8.03 -16.08
CA VAL A 98 -1.20 -7.04 -16.27
C VAL A 98 -1.77 -5.65 -15.99
N PHE A 99 -1.03 -4.83 -15.23
CA PHE A 99 -1.20 -3.38 -15.19
C PHE A 99 -0.06 -2.75 -15.96
N PHE A 100 -0.39 -1.72 -16.72
CA PHE A 100 0.55 -0.91 -17.46
C PHE A 100 0.28 0.54 -17.13
N ASP A 101 1.23 1.20 -16.51
CA ASP A 101 1.12 2.57 -16.07
C ASP A 101 2.04 3.47 -16.90
N THR A 102 1.54 4.64 -17.24
CA THR A 102 2.32 5.73 -17.82
C THR A 102 1.95 7.03 -17.13
N SER A 103 2.92 7.90 -16.92
CA SER A 103 2.69 9.09 -16.13
C SER A 103 3.40 10.34 -16.62
N TYR A 104 2.94 11.46 -16.10
CA TYR A 104 3.62 12.74 -16.15
C TYR A 104 3.78 13.27 -14.72
N ASN A 105 5.01 13.53 -14.32
CA ASN A 105 5.38 14.06 -13.02
C ASN A 105 5.94 15.47 -13.14
N GLN A 106 5.59 16.35 -12.22
CA GLN A 106 6.16 17.69 -12.12
C GLN A 106 6.28 18.13 -10.67
N THR A 107 7.50 18.44 -10.22
CA THR A 107 7.75 19.06 -8.91
C THR A 107 7.68 20.58 -8.99
N SER A 108 7.40 21.26 -7.87
CA SER A 108 7.35 22.73 -7.82
C SER A 108 8.70 23.37 -8.08
N LYS A 109 9.81 22.75 -7.61
CA LYS A 109 11.19 23.17 -7.84
C LYS A 109 12.03 22.00 -8.33
N VAL A 110 12.94 22.26 -9.24
CA VAL A 110 13.93 21.26 -9.72
C VAL A 110 14.67 20.65 -8.54
N GLN A 111 14.85 19.34 -8.57
CA GLN A 111 15.69 18.61 -7.63
C GLN A 111 17.14 18.62 -8.12
N PRO A 112 18.14 18.61 -7.23
CA PRO A 112 19.55 18.52 -7.65
C PRO A 112 19.79 17.29 -8.54
N GLY A 113 20.44 17.50 -9.66
CA GLY A 113 20.78 16.41 -10.60
C GLY A 113 19.66 15.91 -11.50
N THR A 114 18.42 16.48 -11.40
CA THR A 114 17.27 16.04 -12.18
C THR A 114 16.63 17.18 -12.97
N GLN A 115 15.58 16.85 -13.71
CA GLN A 115 14.71 17.81 -14.38
C GLN A 115 13.46 18.11 -13.53
N LYS A 116 12.77 19.21 -13.85
CA LYS A 116 11.57 19.64 -13.11
C LYS A 116 10.36 18.78 -13.39
N ALA A 117 10.29 18.17 -14.56
CA ALA A 117 9.17 17.37 -15.03
C ALA A 117 9.68 16.18 -15.82
N SER A 118 8.97 15.06 -15.73
CA SER A 118 9.25 13.84 -16.46
C SER A 118 7.97 13.27 -17.07
N PHE A 119 8.13 12.58 -18.17
CA PHE A 119 7.13 11.72 -18.75
C PHE A 119 7.70 10.30 -18.78
N GLU A 120 6.99 9.35 -18.17
CA GLU A 120 7.42 7.98 -18.04
C GLU A 120 6.53 7.05 -18.84
N PHE A 121 7.16 6.23 -19.69
CA PHE A 121 6.47 5.29 -20.57
C PHE A 121 7.33 4.04 -20.82
N PRO A 122 6.98 2.91 -20.18
CA PRO A 122 6.05 2.83 -19.05
C PRO A 122 6.63 3.49 -17.80
N GLN A 123 5.81 3.80 -16.81
CA GLN A 123 6.26 4.03 -15.44
C GLN A 123 6.47 2.66 -14.80
N ASP A 124 5.39 1.88 -14.69
CA ASP A 124 5.37 0.55 -14.12
C ASP A 124 4.70 -0.44 -15.04
N VAL A 125 5.15 -1.69 -14.99
CA VAL A 125 4.45 -2.84 -15.56
C VAL A 125 4.30 -3.91 -14.47
N SER A 126 3.10 -4.06 -13.93
CA SER A 126 2.82 -5.09 -12.91
C SER A 126 2.17 -6.31 -13.51
N LEU A 127 2.72 -7.49 -13.20
CA LEU A 127 2.17 -8.80 -13.53
C LEU A 127 1.56 -9.41 -12.27
N PHE A 128 0.31 -9.85 -12.36
CA PHE A 128 -0.40 -10.48 -11.24
C PHE A 128 -0.63 -11.97 -11.52
N VAL A 129 -0.30 -12.80 -10.52
CA VAL A 129 -0.77 -14.17 -10.40
C VAL A 129 -1.86 -14.18 -9.34
N ALA A 130 -3.11 -14.01 -9.79
CA ALA A 130 -4.24 -13.75 -8.90
C ALA A 130 -5.42 -14.66 -9.28
N GLY A 131 -5.76 -15.61 -8.41
CA GLY A 131 -6.82 -16.57 -8.70
C GLY A 131 -7.01 -17.64 -7.65
N ALA A 132 -8.07 -18.42 -7.80
CA ALA A 132 -8.35 -19.60 -7.02
C ALA A 132 -7.50 -20.79 -7.51
N TRP A 133 -6.66 -21.31 -6.65
CA TRP A 133 -5.85 -22.51 -6.93
C TRP A 133 -6.64 -23.79 -6.60
N ALA A 134 -7.41 -23.75 -5.51
CA ALA A 134 -8.30 -24.80 -5.04
C ALA A 134 -9.58 -24.17 -4.46
N PRO A 135 -10.62 -24.94 -4.12
CA PRO A 135 -11.91 -24.41 -3.65
C PRO A 135 -11.82 -23.49 -2.44
N HIS A 136 -10.77 -23.58 -1.65
CA HIS A 136 -10.55 -22.82 -0.40
C HIS A 136 -9.18 -22.12 -0.38
N LEU A 137 -8.45 -22.13 -1.50
CA LEU A 137 -7.09 -21.61 -1.59
C LEU A 137 -6.96 -20.71 -2.82
N GLY A 138 -6.60 -19.49 -2.60
CA GLY A 138 -6.34 -18.51 -3.66
C GLY A 138 -5.18 -17.59 -3.32
N SER A 139 -4.82 -16.75 -4.28
CA SER A 139 -3.68 -15.85 -4.17
C SER A 139 -3.91 -14.51 -4.82
N PHE A 140 -3.21 -13.53 -4.29
CA PHE A 140 -2.87 -12.25 -4.90
C PHE A 140 -1.36 -12.14 -4.84
N VAL A 141 -0.67 -12.27 -5.98
CA VAL A 141 0.79 -12.15 -6.08
C VAL A 141 1.09 -11.16 -7.19
N GLN A 142 1.91 -10.18 -6.91
CA GLN A 142 2.28 -9.09 -7.80
C GLN A 142 3.79 -9.09 -8.02
N PHE A 143 4.20 -8.91 -9.28
CA PHE A 143 5.56 -8.62 -9.68
C PHE A 143 5.53 -7.32 -10.46
N THR A 144 6.37 -6.38 -10.13
CA THR A 144 6.41 -5.06 -10.79
C THR A 144 7.77 -4.83 -11.43
N TYR A 145 7.76 -4.46 -12.71
CA TYR A 145 8.89 -3.85 -13.37
C TYR A 145 8.77 -2.34 -13.21
N ASP A 146 9.71 -1.76 -12.48
CA ASP A 146 9.86 -0.34 -12.32
C ASP A 146 10.92 0.17 -13.30
N THR A 147 10.59 1.21 -14.07
CA THR A 147 11.52 1.77 -15.06
C THR A 147 12.59 2.68 -14.48
N GLN A 148 12.41 3.18 -13.26
CA GLN A 148 13.44 3.96 -12.57
C GLN A 148 14.59 3.06 -12.11
N ASP A 149 14.25 1.88 -11.60
CA ASP A 149 15.21 0.90 -11.12
C ASP A 149 15.66 -0.08 -12.21
N ASP A 150 14.98 -0.10 -13.35
CA ASP A 150 15.24 -0.96 -14.53
C ASP A 150 15.30 -2.45 -14.19
N HIS A 151 14.45 -2.92 -13.27
CA HIS A 151 14.36 -4.34 -12.92
C HIS A 151 12.96 -4.77 -12.46
N PHE A 152 12.73 -6.10 -12.40
CA PHE A 152 11.55 -6.70 -11.79
C PHE A 152 11.80 -6.91 -10.30
N SER A 153 10.87 -6.45 -9.49
CA SER A 153 10.79 -6.73 -8.06
C SER A 153 9.63 -7.68 -7.75
N TRP A 154 9.80 -8.47 -6.70
CA TRP A 154 8.70 -9.20 -6.08
C TRP A 154 7.95 -8.21 -5.19
N ASP A 155 6.72 -7.91 -5.58
CA ASP A 155 5.86 -6.94 -4.90
C ASP A 155 4.89 -7.66 -3.94
N ASN A 156 3.72 -7.09 -3.69
CA ASN A 156 2.78 -7.62 -2.71
C ASN A 156 2.37 -9.08 -2.97
N THR A 157 2.42 -9.88 -1.92
CA THR A 157 2.00 -11.29 -1.93
C THR A 157 1.05 -11.55 -0.78
N ASP A 158 -0.09 -12.17 -1.09
CA ASP A 158 -1.06 -12.66 -0.12
C ASP A 158 -1.68 -13.97 -0.65
N ILE A 159 -1.35 -15.09 -0.03
CA ILE A 159 -1.84 -16.43 -0.37
C ILE A 159 -2.66 -16.91 0.80
N ARG A 160 -3.94 -17.23 0.58
CA ARG A 160 -4.89 -17.56 1.64
C ARG A 160 -5.56 -18.89 1.44
N TYR A 161 -5.62 -19.65 2.52
CA TYR A 161 -6.58 -20.73 2.70
C TYR A 161 -7.68 -20.26 3.64
N ALA A 162 -8.95 -20.44 3.26
CA ALA A 162 -10.10 -20.09 4.07
C ALA A 162 -11.15 -21.18 4.11
N ASN A 163 -11.81 -21.35 5.25
CA ASN A 163 -12.95 -22.25 5.40
C ASN A 163 -13.98 -21.62 6.36
N SER A 164 -15.17 -22.18 6.38
CA SER A 164 -16.25 -21.65 7.21
C SER A 164 -16.87 -22.73 8.08
N LYS A 165 -17.25 -22.36 9.29
CA LYS A 165 -18.04 -23.19 10.23
C LYS A 165 -19.37 -22.49 10.50
N LYS A 166 -20.46 -23.20 10.26
CA LYS A 166 -21.82 -22.64 10.41
C LYS A 166 -22.18 -22.28 11.85
N SER A 167 -21.55 -22.90 12.85
CA SER A 167 -21.84 -22.63 14.26
C SER A 167 -20.63 -22.79 15.14
N LEU A 168 -20.14 -21.65 15.64
CA LEU A 168 -19.27 -21.54 16.79
C LEU A 168 -19.98 -20.67 17.83
N PHE A 169 -20.35 -21.24 18.98
CA PHE A 169 -21.23 -20.58 19.98
C PHE A 169 -22.53 -20.05 19.38
N GLY A 170 -23.13 -20.80 18.43
CA GLY A 170 -24.38 -20.42 17.75
C GLY A 170 -24.23 -19.35 16.65
N LYS A 171 -23.02 -18.94 16.30
CA LYS A 171 -22.72 -17.89 15.29
C LYS A 171 -21.83 -18.43 14.18
N SER A 172 -21.82 -17.75 13.03
CA SER A 172 -20.93 -18.04 11.91
C SER A 172 -19.46 -17.77 12.29
N LEU A 173 -18.55 -18.55 11.72
CA LEU A 173 -17.11 -18.31 11.76
C LEU A 173 -16.52 -18.61 10.39
N VAL A 174 -15.86 -17.64 9.79
CA VAL A 174 -14.87 -17.85 8.72
C VAL A 174 -13.51 -17.84 9.38
N TYR A 175 -12.64 -18.78 9.01
CA TYR A 175 -11.27 -18.87 9.53
C TYR A 175 -10.33 -19.27 8.42
N GLY A 176 -9.09 -18.87 8.52
CA GLY A 176 -8.09 -19.13 7.49
C GLY A 176 -6.67 -19.04 7.98
N LEU A 177 -5.79 -19.35 7.05
CA LEU A 177 -4.34 -19.16 7.14
C LEU A 177 -3.92 -18.27 5.99
N ASP A 178 -2.91 -17.46 6.19
CA ASP A 178 -2.30 -16.61 5.18
C ASP A 178 -0.78 -16.73 5.18
N LEU A 179 -0.22 -16.52 4.01
CA LEU A 179 1.21 -16.35 3.76
C LEU A 179 1.37 -15.05 2.98
N ASN A 180 2.12 -14.10 3.54
CA ASN A 180 2.29 -12.78 2.95
C ASN A 180 3.71 -12.24 3.12
N ASN A 181 4.04 -11.14 2.43
CA ASN A 181 5.38 -10.52 2.47
C ASN A 181 5.36 -9.04 2.88
N SER A 182 4.29 -8.60 3.54
CA SER A 182 4.19 -7.22 4.03
C SER A 182 3.17 -7.13 5.16
N PRO A 183 3.52 -6.57 6.34
CA PRO A 183 2.55 -6.37 7.40
C PRO A 183 1.38 -5.50 6.95
N GLY A 184 0.17 -5.98 7.19
CA GLY A 184 -1.07 -5.29 6.82
C GLY A 184 -1.57 -5.57 5.39
N VAL A 185 -0.82 -6.31 4.54
CA VAL A 185 -1.34 -6.70 3.22
C VAL A 185 -2.56 -7.60 3.33
N GLU A 186 -2.67 -8.36 4.41
CA GLU A 186 -3.80 -9.22 4.77
C GLU A 186 -5.05 -8.43 5.21
N ASP A 187 -4.93 -7.16 5.54
CA ASP A 187 -6.05 -6.34 5.98
C ASP A 187 -7.22 -6.35 4.98
N LEU A 188 -8.43 -6.60 5.49
CA LEU A 188 -9.65 -6.68 4.67
C LEU A 188 -10.19 -5.30 4.27
N TRP A 189 -9.90 -4.27 5.06
CA TRP A 189 -10.46 -2.93 4.85
C TRP A 189 -9.54 -2.01 4.06
N HIS A 190 -8.27 -2.41 3.91
CA HIS A 190 -7.25 -1.60 3.26
C HIS A 190 -7.08 -0.22 3.95
N THR A 191 -7.16 -0.23 5.28
CA THR A 191 -6.95 0.95 6.15
C THR A 191 -5.55 1.00 6.74
N THR A 192 -4.85 -0.13 6.75
CA THR A 192 -3.46 -0.24 7.18
C THR A 192 -2.49 0.36 6.15
N PRO A 193 -1.24 0.67 6.54
CA PRO A 193 -0.27 1.33 5.65
C PRO A 193 0.02 0.62 4.33
N ALA A 194 0.00 -0.71 4.30
CA ALA A 194 0.20 -1.48 3.07
C ALA A 194 -0.79 -1.09 1.94
N TRP A 195 -1.94 -0.51 2.29
CA TRP A 195 -2.98 -0.05 1.39
C TRP A 195 -3.23 1.46 1.49
N GLY A 196 -2.26 2.20 2.05
CA GLY A 196 -2.39 3.62 2.34
C GLY A 196 -2.58 4.49 1.11
N PHE A 197 -3.27 5.62 1.30
CA PHE A 197 -3.40 6.68 0.31
C PHE A 197 -2.18 7.62 0.36
N PRO A 198 -1.59 8.04 -0.76
CA PRO A 198 -2.04 7.77 -2.13
C PRO A 198 -1.75 6.32 -2.53
N PHE A 199 -2.66 5.72 -3.30
CA PHE A 199 -2.51 4.34 -3.77
C PHE A 199 -1.40 4.19 -4.82
N ILE A 200 -1.01 5.29 -5.46
CA ILE A 200 0.12 5.38 -6.38
C ILE A 200 0.84 6.70 -6.09
N ALA A 201 2.13 6.62 -5.89
CA ALA A 201 3.00 7.76 -5.69
C ALA A 201 3.80 8.06 -6.98
N PRO A 202 4.12 9.33 -7.25
CA PRO A 202 5.06 9.69 -8.31
C PRO A 202 6.49 9.29 -7.91
N ASP A 203 7.20 8.55 -8.74
CA ASP A 203 8.58 8.10 -8.47
C ASP A 203 9.56 9.25 -8.27
N GLN A 204 9.31 10.36 -8.96
CA GLN A 204 10.13 11.57 -8.86
C GLN A 204 9.71 12.56 -7.77
N GLY A 205 8.64 12.29 -7.05
CA GLY A 205 8.20 13.15 -5.96
C GLY A 205 9.03 12.90 -4.69
N PRO A 206 9.70 13.92 -4.12
CA PRO A 206 10.36 13.74 -2.84
C PRO A 206 9.37 13.29 -1.77
N SER A 207 9.71 12.23 -1.04
CA SER A 207 8.94 11.74 0.11
C SER A 207 9.63 12.07 1.42
N PRO A 208 8.89 12.26 2.54
CA PRO A 208 9.48 12.42 3.86
C PRO A 208 10.35 11.22 4.26
N ALA A 209 11.46 11.49 4.95
CA ALA A 209 12.42 10.45 5.33
C ALA A 209 11.91 9.51 6.45
N ALA A 210 10.96 9.95 7.27
CA ALA A 210 10.51 9.20 8.44
C ALA A 210 9.20 8.46 8.20
N ALA A 211 9.23 7.16 8.40
CA ALA A 211 8.06 6.28 8.48
C ALA A 211 8.21 5.34 9.67
N THR A 212 7.09 4.90 10.29
CA THR A 212 7.11 3.83 11.27
C THR A 212 7.42 2.49 10.61
N VAL A 213 7.95 1.52 11.35
CA VAL A 213 8.33 0.22 10.77
C VAL A 213 7.15 -0.45 10.07
N ILE A 214 5.96 -0.35 10.63
CA ILE A 214 4.75 -0.93 10.02
C ILE A 214 4.23 -0.12 8.82
N ASP A 215 4.69 1.12 8.61
CA ASP A 215 4.27 2.00 7.51
C ASP A 215 5.17 1.82 6.28
N GLY A 216 5.17 0.62 5.71
CA GLY A 216 5.82 0.30 4.45
C GLY A 216 7.30 -0.09 4.53
N THR A 217 7.97 0.12 5.68
CA THR A 217 9.42 -0.13 5.80
C THR A 217 9.79 -1.62 5.70
N LEU A 218 8.87 -2.52 6.00
CA LEU A 218 9.06 -3.97 5.92
C LEU A 218 8.42 -4.60 4.67
N ALA A 219 7.82 -3.80 3.81
CA ALA A 219 7.19 -4.30 2.59
C ALA A 219 8.23 -4.98 1.68
N GLN A 220 7.93 -6.20 1.24
CA GLN A 220 8.77 -7.07 0.41
C GLN A 220 10.10 -7.55 1.08
N ASP A 221 10.41 -7.09 2.29
CA ASP A 221 11.61 -7.46 3.05
C ASP A 221 11.37 -8.57 4.08
N VAL A 222 10.12 -8.99 4.24
CA VAL A 222 9.72 -10.01 5.22
C VAL A 222 8.83 -11.10 4.62
N ALA A 223 8.84 -12.25 5.28
CA ALA A 223 7.87 -13.32 5.05
C ALA A 223 7.07 -13.56 6.33
N GLY A 224 5.75 -13.51 6.21
CA GLY A 224 4.78 -13.71 7.28
C GLY A 224 3.93 -14.96 7.07
N PHE A 225 3.66 -15.67 8.15
CA PHE A 225 2.67 -16.74 8.18
C PHE A 225 1.71 -16.51 9.33
N GLY A 226 0.42 -16.47 9.02
CA GLY A 226 -0.62 -16.06 9.94
C GLY A 226 -1.85 -16.95 9.95
N ALA A 227 -2.71 -16.66 10.93
CA ALA A 227 -4.05 -17.22 11.06
C ALA A 227 -5.04 -16.10 11.36
N TYR A 228 -6.17 -16.13 10.67
CA TYR A 228 -7.20 -15.10 10.81
C TYR A 228 -8.59 -15.70 10.94
N GLY A 229 -9.53 -14.87 11.41
CA GLY A 229 -10.93 -15.25 11.47
C GLY A 229 -11.88 -14.08 11.54
N MET A 230 -13.13 -14.33 11.11
CA MET A 230 -14.27 -13.43 11.22
C MET A 230 -15.40 -14.15 11.95
N TRP A 231 -15.72 -13.70 13.15
CA TRP A 231 -16.81 -14.27 13.94
C TRP A 231 -18.07 -13.43 13.83
N ASN A 232 -19.19 -14.10 13.56
CA ASN A 232 -20.52 -13.50 13.44
C ASN A 232 -20.61 -12.32 12.45
N ASP A 233 -19.71 -12.30 11.44
CA ASP A 233 -19.60 -11.22 10.45
C ASP A 233 -19.30 -9.83 11.03
N HIS A 234 -18.92 -9.76 12.32
CA HIS A 234 -18.64 -8.52 13.03
C HIS A 234 -17.23 -8.41 13.60
N LEU A 235 -16.68 -9.49 14.15
CA LEU A 235 -15.39 -9.46 14.82
C LEU A 235 -14.33 -10.17 13.99
N TYR A 236 -13.35 -9.42 13.55
CA TYR A 236 -12.16 -9.91 12.86
C TYR A 236 -10.97 -9.98 13.80
N PHE A 237 -10.15 -10.97 13.62
CA PHE A 237 -8.85 -11.10 14.25
C PHE A 237 -7.84 -11.72 13.29
N ASP A 238 -6.60 -11.30 13.40
CA ASP A 238 -5.45 -11.82 12.69
C ASP A 238 -4.24 -11.84 13.62
N ILE A 239 -3.42 -12.88 13.49
CA ILE A 239 -2.14 -13.00 14.16
C ILE A 239 -1.16 -13.60 13.16
N THR A 240 -0.11 -12.85 12.82
CA THR A 240 0.92 -13.23 11.86
C THR A 240 2.30 -13.11 12.50
N GLY A 241 3.16 -14.08 12.24
CA GLY A 241 4.57 -14.03 12.63
C GLY A 241 5.46 -13.75 11.44
N TYR A 242 6.26 -12.69 11.49
CA TYR A 242 7.17 -12.27 10.45
C TYR A 242 8.62 -12.62 10.73
N ARG A 243 9.36 -12.88 9.67
CA ARG A 243 10.83 -12.94 9.66
C ARG A 243 11.35 -12.21 8.44
N SER A 244 12.60 -11.77 8.49
CA SER A 244 13.27 -11.23 7.31
C SER A 244 13.27 -12.24 6.19
N GLU A 245 12.95 -11.81 5.00
CA GLU A 245 13.12 -12.57 3.77
C GLU A 245 14.61 -12.81 3.52
N HIS A 246 14.94 -13.82 2.75
CA HIS A 246 16.32 -14.19 2.36
C HIS A 246 17.30 -14.53 3.49
N ILE A 247 16.87 -14.58 4.75
CA ILE A 247 17.68 -15.07 5.85
C ILE A 247 17.36 -16.55 6.07
N GLY A 248 18.37 -17.42 5.88
CA GLY A 248 18.24 -18.86 6.05
C GLY A 248 17.87 -19.25 7.47
N PHE A 249 17.13 -20.34 7.63
CA PHE A 249 16.82 -20.92 8.92
C PHE A 249 18.10 -21.41 9.61
N GLY A 250 18.42 -20.82 10.77
CA GLY A 250 19.55 -21.23 11.62
C GLY A 250 20.91 -20.63 11.25
N GLN A 251 21.04 -19.93 10.13
CA GLN A 251 22.21 -19.08 9.86
C GLN A 251 21.71 -17.77 9.30
N PRO A 252 22.16 -16.62 9.85
CA PRO A 252 22.06 -15.38 9.15
C PRO A 252 22.84 -15.57 7.87
N ASN A 253 22.14 -15.82 6.82
CA ASN A 253 22.77 -15.88 5.53
C ASN A 253 23.09 -14.43 5.16
N SER A 254 24.28 -14.21 4.68
CA SER A 254 24.67 -12.96 4.04
C SER A 254 23.83 -12.67 2.76
N GLY A 255 22.56 -13.00 2.76
CA GLY A 255 21.56 -12.50 1.84
C GLY A 255 21.52 -10.97 1.78
N THR A 256 22.29 -10.40 2.66
CA THR A 256 22.67 -9.00 2.72
C THR A 256 23.53 -8.49 1.58
N ASP A 257 23.98 -9.31 0.68
CA ASP A 257 25.02 -8.89 -0.26
C ASP A 257 24.57 -7.96 -1.34
N ASN A 258 23.28 -7.88 -1.67
CA ASN A 258 22.82 -7.03 -2.77
C ASN A 258 21.34 -6.69 -2.60
N GLY A 259 20.96 -5.99 -1.55
CA GLY A 259 19.59 -5.60 -1.29
C GLY A 259 18.83 -6.61 -0.45
N GLY A 260 19.51 -7.25 0.49
CA GLY A 260 18.88 -8.00 1.57
C GLY A 260 17.98 -7.10 2.42
N ALA A 261 17.10 -7.73 3.18
CA ALA A 261 16.11 -7.07 4.03
C ALA A 261 16.68 -5.87 4.78
N ALA A 262 15.95 -4.77 4.81
CA ALA A 262 16.36 -3.55 5.51
C ALA A 262 16.65 -3.81 7.00
N PHE A 263 16.04 -4.87 7.54
CA PHE A 263 16.21 -5.30 8.93
C PHE A 263 16.51 -6.79 9.02
N ASN A 264 17.48 -7.15 9.86
CA ASN A 264 17.71 -8.54 10.27
C ASN A 264 16.85 -8.85 11.48
N ILE A 265 15.67 -9.41 11.30
CA ILE A 265 14.74 -9.73 12.37
C ILE A 265 15.24 -10.93 13.16
N HIS A 266 15.39 -10.76 14.48
CA HIS A 266 15.79 -11.80 15.43
C HIS A 266 14.56 -12.53 15.96
N GLY A 267 14.51 -13.84 15.74
CA GLY A 267 13.38 -14.66 16.14
C GLY A 267 12.15 -14.44 15.24
N LEU A 268 11.01 -14.25 15.85
CA LEU A 268 9.73 -13.99 15.19
C LEU A 268 9.21 -12.63 15.62
N ALA A 269 8.82 -11.80 14.65
CA ALA A 269 8.17 -10.52 14.90
C ALA A 269 6.64 -10.72 14.82
N PRO A 270 5.92 -10.74 15.97
CA PRO A 270 4.48 -10.89 15.97
C PRO A 270 3.79 -9.62 15.51
N TYR A 271 2.85 -9.78 14.59
CA TYR A 271 1.86 -8.81 14.17
C TYR A 271 0.49 -9.25 14.65
N TRP A 272 -0.40 -8.33 14.97
CA TRP A 272 -1.79 -8.59 15.31
C TRP A 272 -2.72 -7.56 14.69
N ARG A 273 -3.96 -7.98 14.38
CA ARG A 273 -5.06 -7.10 14.03
C ARG A 273 -6.34 -7.57 14.70
N GLY A 274 -7.09 -6.65 15.27
CA GLY A 274 -8.45 -6.86 15.74
C GLY A 274 -9.34 -5.76 15.20
N ALA A 275 -10.52 -6.11 14.67
CA ALA A 275 -11.45 -5.11 14.17
C ALA A 275 -12.91 -5.50 14.43
N TRP A 276 -13.74 -4.51 14.59
CA TRP A 276 -15.19 -4.66 14.67
C TRP A 276 -15.83 -3.91 13.51
N GLN A 277 -16.83 -4.54 12.87
CA GLN A 277 -17.57 -3.92 11.77
C GLN A 277 -19.07 -4.02 11.96
N GLN A 278 -19.80 -3.04 11.45
CA GLN A 278 -21.26 -2.99 11.48
C GLN A 278 -21.82 -2.31 10.23
N THR A 279 -22.88 -2.89 9.68
CA THR A 279 -23.68 -2.27 8.61
C THR A 279 -25.07 -1.95 9.13
N TRP A 280 -25.59 -0.75 8.83
CA TRP A 280 -26.97 -0.36 9.12
C TRP A 280 -27.51 0.57 8.03
N THR A 281 -28.68 0.22 7.50
CA THR A 281 -29.33 0.95 6.39
C THR A 281 -28.34 1.20 5.22
N ASN A 282 -27.87 2.44 5.06
CA ASN A 282 -26.96 2.88 4.00
C ASN A 282 -25.55 3.25 4.55
N ASN A 283 -25.25 2.83 5.77
CA ASN A 283 -24.00 3.16 6.42
C ASN A 283 -23.24 1.89 6.77
N TYR A 284 -21.95 2.01 6.80
CA TYR A 284 -21.00 0.99 7.24
C TYR A 284 -19.96 1.64 8.12
N LEU A 285 -19.58 0.99 9.20
CA LEU A 285 -18.50 1.40 10.10
C LEU A 285 -17.64 0.19 10.41
N GLU A 286 -16.37 0.40 10.34
CA GLU A 286 -15.33 -0.45 10.92
C GLU A 286 -14.47 0.39 11.84
N VAL A 287 -14.04 -0.20 12.96
CA VAL A 287 -13.01 0.31 13.85
C VAL A 287 -12.07 -0.81 14.24
N GLY A 288 -10.77 -0.56 14.17
CA GLY A 288 -9.76 -1.56 14.37
C GLY A 288 -8.56 -1.09 15.18
N THR A 289 -7.76 -2.05 15.56
CA THR A 289 -6.44 -1.86 16.12
C THR A 289 -5.50 -2.90 15.51
N TYR A 290 -4.26 -2.53 15.31
CA TYR A 290 -3.21 -3.42 14.83
C TYR A 290 -1.87 -3.00 15.40
N GLY A 291 -0.88 -3.85 15.28
CA GLY A 291 0.44 -3.50 15.75
C GLY A 291 1.44 -4.62 15.54
N MET A 292 2.69 -4.32 15.86
CA MET A 292 3.82 -5.23 15.67
C MET A 292 4.86 -5.03 16.77
N TYR A 293 5.54 -6.11 17.12
CA TYR A 293 6.73 -6.07 17.95
C TYR A 293 7.88 -6.73 17.19
N MET A 294 9.02 -6.06 17.12
CA MET A 294 10.16 -6.57 16.36
C MET A 294 11.47 -6.32 17.12
N LYS A 295 12.34 -7.32 17.09
CA LYS A 295 13.75 -7.20 17.45
C LYS A 295 14.61 -7.38 16.23
N THR A 296 15.58 -6.50 16.03
CA THR A 296 16.40 -6.51 14.82
C THR A 296 17.80 -5.98 15.07
N THR A 297 18.70 -6.24 14.15
CA THR A 297 19.94 -5.47 14.00
C THR A 297 19.88 -4.66 12.70
N PRO A 298 20.54 -3.50 12.65
CA PRO A 298 20.63 -2.72 11.41
C PRO A 298 21.18 -3.55 10.26
N ASN A 299 20.78 -3.17 9.05
CA ASN A 299 21.23 -3.81 7.81
C ASN A 299 22.75 -4.01 7.77
N ASN A 300 23.18 -5.14 7.21
CA ASN A 300 24.58 -5.58 7.09
C ASN A 300 25.32 -5.92 8.40
N VAL A 301 24.63 -5.93 9.54
CA VAL A 301 25.22 -6.39 10.79
C VAL A 301 24.76 -7.81 11.08
N VAL A 302 25.64 -8.76 10.82
CA VAL A 302 25.41 -10.19 11.09
C VAL A 302 26.27 -10.61 12.27
N GLY A 303 25.64 -11.00 13.37
CA GLY A 303 26.32 -11.47 14.56
C GLY A 303 26.44 -10.44 15.69
N PRO A 304 27.14 -10.76 16.78
CA PRO A 304 27.25 -9.87 17.93
C PRO A 304 28.00 -8.58 17.54
N ILE A 305 27.42 -7.44 17.92
CA ILE A 305 28.08 -6.15 17.79
C ILE A 305 29.28 -6.12 18.76
N SER A 306 30.46 -5.83 18.22
CA SER A 306 31.71 -5.86 18.97
C SER A 306 31.67 -4.94 20.20
N GLY A 307 31.97 -5.47 21.35
CA GLY A 307 32.17 -4.73 22.61
C GLY A 307 31.24 -5.09 23.77
N SER A 308 30.14 -5.78 23.54
CA SER A 308 29.17 -6.11 24.62
C SER A 308 29.23 -7.55 25.09
N GLY A 309 29.86 -8.46 24.33
CA GLY A 309 29.86 -9.90 24.64
C GLY A 309 28.49 -10.58 24.51
N SER A 310 27.44 -9.81 24.14
CA SER A 310 26.08 -10.26 23.86
C SER A 310 25.57 -9.62 22.58
N THR A 311 24.58 -10.23 21.97
CA THR A 311 23.86 -9.61 20.84
C THR A 311 23.07 -8.43 21.37
N VAL A 312 23.41 -7.22 20.90
CA VAL A 312 22.63 -6.01 21.17
C VAL A 312 21.68 -5.83 19.98
N GLU A 313 20.43 -5.56 20.25
CA GLU A 313 19.36 -5.48 19.28
C GLU A 313 18.68 -4.10 19.34
N ASP A 314 18.17 -3.64 18.22
CA ASP A 314 17.15 -2.60 18.21
C ASP A 314 15.77 -3.25 18.43
N THR A 315 14.90 -2.56 19.14
CA THR A 315 13.54 -3.03 19.43
C THR A 315 12.54 -2.01 18.98
N TYR A 316 11.56 -2.44 18.17
CA TYR A 316 10.45 -1.62 17.70
C TYR A 316 9.13 -2.17 18.23
N THR A 317 8.25 -1.28 18.62
CA THR A 317 6.87 -1.59 19.05
C THR A 317 5.92 -0.59 18.45
N ASP A 318 5.11 -1.05 17.52
CA ASP A 318 4.07 -0.27 16.86
C ASP A 318 2.70 -0.64 17.42
N VAL A 319 1.91 0.36 17.76
CA VAL A 319 0.48 0.22 18.11
C VAL A 319 -0.30 1.21 17.30
N ALA A 320 -1.34 0.73 16.65
CA ALA A 320 -2.13 1.53 15.74
C ALA A 320 -3.64 1.35 15.96
N PHE A 321 -4.38 2.38 15.57
CA PHE A 321 -5.84 2.40 15.51
C PHE A 321 -6.27 2.89 14.14
N ASP A 322 -7.33 2.28 13.61
CA ASP A 322 -7.88 2.66 12.33
C ASP A 322 -9.41 2.62 12.32
N PHE A 323 -9.96 3.23 11.30
CA PHE A 323 -11.40 3.18 11.05
C PHE A 323 -11.71 3.37 9.57
N GLN A 324 -12.86 2.83 9.16
CA GLN A 324 -13.50 3.11 7.89
C GLN A 324 -14.98 3.39 8.10
N TYR A 325 -15.46 4.49 7.52
CA TYR A 325 -16.88 4.80 7.45
C TYR A 325 -17.29 5.00 6.01
N ASP A 326 -18.28 4.21 5.55
CA ASP A 326 -18.86 4.35 4.21
C ASP A 326 -20.34 4.72 4.33
N ARG A 327 -20.77 5.66 3.49
CA ARG A 327 -22.17 6.02 3.35
C ARG A 327 -22.62 5.96 1.89
N THR A 328 -23.55 5.08 1.58
CA THR A 328 -24.26 5.07 0.30
C THR A 328 -25.34 6.13 0.28
N ILE A 329 -25.40 6.95 -0.79
CA ILE A 329 -26.35 8.04 -0.96
C ILE A 329 -27.31 7.69 -2.10
N PRO A 330 -28.47 7.03 -1.81
CA PRO A 330 -29.37 6.52 -2.85
C PRO A 330 -29.95 7.60 -3.76
N LYS A 331 -30.12 8.81 -3.22
CA LYS A 331 -30.67 9.96 -3.96
C LYS A 331 -29.79 10.39 -5.15
N PHE A 332 -28.47 10.10 -5.10
CA PHE A 332 -27.49 10.44 -6.11
C PHE A 332 -26.90 9.18 -6.76
N HIS A 333 -27.76 8.33 -7.34
CA HIS A 333 -27.37 7.12 -8.09
C HIS A 333 -26.52 6.11 -7.28
N ASN A 334 -26.74 6.06 -5.97
CA ASN A 334 -25.93 5.26 -5.02
C ASN A 334 -24.47 5.68 -4.95
N ASP A 335 -24.20 6.99 -5.05
CA ASP A 335 -22.87 7.52 -4.76
C ASP A 335 -22.42 7.09 -3.37
N ILE A 336 -21.11 6.96 -3.19
CA ILE A 336 -20.53 6.52 -1.92
C ILE A 336 -19.59 7.62 -1.41
N LEU A 337 -19.78 7.99 -0.15
CA LEU A 337 -18.82 8.75 0.63
C LEU A 337 -18.05 7.75 1.50
N SER A 338 -16.74 7.68 1.35
CA SER A 338 -15.82 6.90 2.20
C SER A 338 -14.90 7.82 3.00
N ILE A 339 -14.75 7.54 4.28
CA ILE A 339 -13.79 8.22 5.16
C ILE A 339 -12.98 7.13 5.85
N ARG A 340 -11.65 7.22 5.76
CA ARG A 340 -10.72 6.29 6.38
C ARG A 340 -9.65 7.03 7.12
N GLY A 341 -9.17 6.44 8.20
CA GLY A 341 -8.06 7.01 8.95
C GLY A 341 -7.27 5.95 9.69
N THR A 342 -5.99 6.22 9.86
CA THR A 342 -5.12 5.43 10.72
C THR A 342 -4.23 6.35 11.56
N TYR A 343 -3.98 5.93 12.78
CA TYR A 343 -2.99 6.50 13.69
C TYR A 343 -2.04 5.40 14.13
N ILE A 344 -0.75 5.65 14.02
CA ILE A 344 0.31 4.73 14.42
C ILE A 344 1.20 5.43 15.43
N HIS A 345 1.47 4.75 16.54
CA HIS A 345 2.49 5.12 17.51
C HIS A 345 3.58 4.07 17.52
N GLU A 346 4.80 4.50 17.24
CA GLU A 346 6.00 3.67 17.31
C GLU A 346 6.86 4.07 18.48
N ASN A 347 7.38 3.05 19.16
CA ASN A 347 8.39 3.13 20.19
C ASN A 347 9.62 2.34 19.72
N ALA A 348 10.76 3.00 19.56
CA ALA A 348 12.01 2.37 19.13
C ALA A 348 13.11 2.56 20.17
N ALA A 349 13.65 1.46 20.70
CA ALA A 349 14.90 1.46 21.46
C ALA A 349 16.03 1.04 20.51
N LEU A 350 16.87 1.99 20.10
CA LEU A 350 17.85 1.83 19.03
C LEU A 350 19.26 1.55 19.63
N ASP A 351 19.36 0.53 20.47
CA ASP A 351 20.59 0.23 21.21
C ASP A 351 21.71 -0.24 20.27
N ALA A 352 21.41 -1.11 19.32
CA ALA A 352 22.37 -1.59 18.32
C ALA A 352 22.78 -0.46 17.38
N SER A 353 21.82 0.29 16.83
CA SER A 353 22.05 1.44 15.98
C SER A 353 22.89 2.51 16.68
N SER A 354 22.65 2.73 17.98
CA SER A 354 23.39 3.70 18.77
C SER A 354 24.87 3.31 18.95
N ILE A 355 25.16 2.02 19.22
CA ILE A 355 26.54 1.53 19.30
C ILE A 355 27.27 1.69 17.96
N LEU A 356 26.56 1.53 16.85
CA LEU A 356 27.11 1.68 15.51
C LEU A 356 27.21 3.14 15.06
N GLY A 357 26.73 4.10 15.85
CA GLY A 357 26.70 5.51 15.51
C GLY A 357 25.67 5.88 14.43
N LEU A 358 24.64 5.04 14.26
CA LEU A 358 23.54 5.26 13.31
C LEU A 358 22.35 5.98 13.93
N ALA A 359 22.29 6.05 15.26
CA ALA A 359 21.28 6.74 16.03
C ALA A 359 21.88 7.34 17.31
N SER A 360 21.25 8.36 17.87
CA SER A 360 21.58 8.85 19.22
C SER A 360 21.06 7.88 20.27
N PRO A 361 21.75 7.74 21.42
CA PRO A 361 21.26 6.88 22.52
C PRO A 361 19.91 7.33 23.06
N GLY A 362 19.05 6.35 23.37
CA GLY A 362 17.76 6.58 24.00
C GLY A 362 16.58 5.99 23.23
N THR A 363 15.39 6.25 23.77
CA THR A 363 14.13 5.81 23.14
C THR A 363 13.64 6.85 22.16
N HIS A 364 13.31 6.42 20.96
CA HIS A 364 12.75 7.23 19.89
C HIS A 364 11.26 6.94 19.74
N HIS A 365 10.50 7.94 19.35
CA HIS A 365 9.07 7.80 19.11
C HIS A 365 8.74 8.40 17.77
N LEU A 366 7.86 7.72 17.01
CA LEU A 366 7.16 8.29 15.86
C LEU A 366 5.65 8.21 16.06
N ASN A 367 4.96 9.23 15.57
CA ASN A 367 3.51 9.24 15.51
C ASN A 367 3.10 9.63 14.10
N THR A 368 2.33 8.78 13.44
CA THR A 368 1.81 9.02 12.11
C THR A 368 0.29 9.01 12.13
N VAL A 369 -0.30 10.04 11.54
CA VAL A 369 -1.75 10.13 11.27
C VAL A 369 -1.94 10.25 9.78
N LYS A 370 -2.80 9.40 9.21
CA LYS A 370 -3.26 9.50 7.83
C LYS A 370 -4.79 9.52 7.82
N LEU A 371 -5.39 10.47 7.10
CA LEU A 371 -6.84 10.58 6.92
C LEU A 371 -7.13 10.70 5.43
N ASN A 372 -8.05 9.91 4.92
CA ASN A 372 -8.50 9.93 3.54
C ASN A 372 -10.02 10.04 3.47
N THR A 373 -10.51 10.91 2.59
CA THR A 373 -11.94 11.08 2.30
C THR A 373 -12.14 11.01 0.81
N GLU A 374 -13.03 10.13 0.38
CA GLU A 374 -13.34 9.91 -1.02
C GLU A 374 -14.82 10.05 -1.29
N TYR A 375 -15.16 10.66 -2.41
CA TYR A 375 -16.51 10.71 -2.94
C TYR A 375 -16.55 10.06 -4.32
N HIS A 376 -17.31 8.96 -4.42
CA HIS A 376 -17.48 8.18 -5.64
C HIS A 376 -18.76 8.61 -6.34
N PHE A 377 -18.62 9.30 -7.46
CA PHE A 377 -19.75 9.74 -8.31
C PHE A 377 -20.19 8.61 -9.22
N GLY A 378 -21.25 7.94 -8.85
CA GLY A 378 -21.72 6.75 -9.58
C GLY A 378 -20.59 5.73 -9.73
N ASN A 379 -20.36 5.36 -11.00
CA ASN A 379 -19.43 4.26 -11.30
C ASN A 379 -18.13 4.69 -12.02
N ARG A 380 -17.85 5.97 -12.20
CA ARG A 380 -16.76 6.39 -13.09
C ARG A 380 -15.83 7.44 -12.53
N PHE A 381 -16.26 8.24 -11.59
CA PHE A 381 -15.46 9.33 -11.06
C PHE A 381 -15.26 9.18 -9.55
N THR A 382 -14.06 9.49 -9.10
CA THR A 382 -13.74 9.61 -7.67
C THR A 382 -12.98 10.90 -7.45
N GLY A 383 -13.42 11.68 -6.47
CA GLY A 383 -12.64 12.78 -5.91
C GLY A 383 -12.15 12.39 -4.53
N ALA A 384 -10.87 12.56 -4.25
CA ALA A 384 -10.30 12.24 -2.96
C ALA A 384 -9.49 13.39 -2.37
N PHE A 385 -9.52 13.48 -1.06
CA PHE A 385 -8.70 14.35 -0.23
C PHE A 385 -8.02 13.52 0.84
N GLY A 386 -6.69 13.53 0.86
CA GLY A 386 -5.86 12.94 1.90
C GLY A 386 -5.17 14.01 2.74
N TRP A 387 -5.00 13.74 4.02
CA TRP A 387 -4.16 14.51 4.93
C TRP A 387 -3.26 13.58 5.71
N PHE A 388 -1.99 13.96 5.87
CA PHE A 388 -1.02 13.18 6.64
C PHE A 388 -0.20 14.08 7.54
N ASN A 389 0.23 13.51 8.67
CA ASN A 389 1.12 14.19 9.62
C ASN A 389 1.96 13.15 10.37
N THR A 390 3.27 13.27 10.26
CA THR A 390 4.24 12.48 11.03
C THR A 390 4.98 13.41 11.97
N THR A 391 5.15 13.01 13.24
CA THR A 391 5.91 13.71 14.26
C THR A 391 6.71 12.72 15.08
N GLY A 392 7.83 13.13 15.68
CA GLY A 392 8.62 12.21 16.49
C GLY A 392 9.81 12.85 17.19
N THR A 393 10.60 12.01 17.81
CA THR A 393 11.83 12.38 18.50
C THR A 393 12.83 12.96 17.52
N ARG A 394 13.49 14.03 17.92
CA ARG A 394 14.59 14.63 17.14
C ARG A 394 15.84 13.78 17.32
N ASP A 395 16.49 13.47 16.21
CA ASP A 395 17.79 12.85 16.17
C ASP A 395 18.57 13.34 14.96
N PHE A 396 19.64 14.09 15.21
CA PHE A 396 20.48 14.62 14.14
C PHE A 396 21.28 13.49 13.44
N THR A 397 21.57 12.40 14.13
CA THR A 397 22.29 11.27 13.53
C THR A 397 21.43 10.55 12.48
N ILE A 398 20.14 10.39 12.77
CA ILE A 398 19.19 9.72 11.85
C ILE A 398 18.77 10.65 10.72
N TYR A 399 18.42 11.91 11.03
CA TYR A 399 17.66 12.76 10.10
C TYR A 399 18.48 13.88 9.48
N ASP A 400 19.63 14.29 10.05
CA ASP A 400 20.51 15.29 9.44
C ASP A 400 21.60 14.60 8.61
N THR A 401 21.19 14.04 7.49
CA THR A 401 22.08 13.29 6.59
C THR A 401 23.01 14.18 5.77
N GLY A 402 22.83 15.50 5.80
CA GLY A 402 23.52 16.45 4.90
C GLY A 402 23.02 16.41 3.46
N ASP A 403 22.06 15.54 3.15
CA ASP A 403 21.48 15.47 1.81
C ASP A 403 20.50 16.64 1.57
N PRO A 404 20.59 17.33 0.42
CA PRO A 404 19.78 18.53 0.14
C PRO A 404 18.28 18.24 -0.06
N LEU A 405 17.86 16.98 -0.22
CA LEU A 405 16.48 16.56 -0.42
C LEU A 405 15.90 15.85 0.79
N SER A 406 16.64 14.92 1.39
CA SER A 406 16.16 14.06 2.48
C SER A 406 16.62 14.50 3.87
N GLY A 407 17.60 15.40 3.98
CA GLY A 407 18.14 15.87 5.26
C GLY A 407 17.15 16.73 6.07
N SER A 408 17.49 16.91 7.36
CA SER A 408 16.74 17.72 8.32
C SER A 408 17.67 18.55 9.19
N VAL A 409 17.82 19.85 8.92
CA VAL A 409 18.64 20.75 9.75
C VAL A 409 18.18 20.86 11.19
N THR A 410 16.98 20.43 11.49
CA THR A 410 16.43 20.42 12.86
C THR A 410 16.59 19.08 13.54
N GLY A 411 17.12 18.06 12.85
CA GLY A 411 17.12 16.67 13.30
C GLY A 411 15.72 16.09 13.53
N SER A 412 14.67 16.74 13.03
CA SER A 412 13.28 16.35 13.30
C SER A 412 12.67 15.57 12.15
N PRO A 413 11.97 14.44 12.42
CA PRO A 413 11.27 13.65 11.41
C PRO A 413 9.98 14.32 10.93
N SER A 414 9.54 15.41 11.55
CA SER A 414 8.18 15.93 11.39
C SER A 414 7.88 16.37 9.97
N SER A 415 6.86 15.77 9.38
CA SER A 415 6.38 16.11 8.03
C SER A 415 4.85 16.12 8.01
N SER A 416 4.26 17.05 7.26
CA SER A 416 2.80 17.12 7.11
C SER A 416 2.43 17.69 5.76
N GLY A 417 1.29 17.22 5.23
CA GLY A 417 0.82 17.69 3.95
C GLY A 417 -0.59 17.20 3.63
N TYR A 418 -0.96 17.39 2.37
CA TYR A 418 -2.25 16.97 1.85
C TYR A 418 -2.11 16.43 0.43
N ILE A 419 -3.08 15.62 0.04
CA ILE A 419 -3.17 15.02 -1.28
C ILE A 419 -4.57 15.32 -1.83
N LEU A 420 -4.63 15.78 -3.07
CA LEU A 420 -5.87 15.90 -3.84
C LEU A 420 -5.77 14.92 -5.00
N ASN A 421 -6.78 14.09 -5.20
CA ASN A 421 -6.82 13.15 -6.32
C ASN A 421 -8.18 13.21 -7.02
N LEU A 422 -8.14 13.17 -8.35
CA LEU A 422 -9.31 12.98 -9.21
C LEU A 422 -9.02 11.78 -10.12
N SER A 423 -9.88 10.78 -10.09
CA SER A 423 -9.78 9.58 -10.92
C SER A 423 -11.03 9.45 -11.79
N TRP A 424 -10.83 9.08 -13.04
CA TRP A 424 -11.86 8.83 -14.02
C TRP A 424 -11.66 7.49 -14.72
N TRP A 425 -12.66 6.64 -14.63
CA TRP A 425 -12.71 5.34 -15.28
C TRP A 425 -13.65 5.40 -16.48
N PRO A 426 -13.19 5.83 -17.67
CA PRO A 426 -14.03 5.87 -18.88
C PRO A 426 -14.57 4.48 -19.24
N VAL A 427 -13.76 3.48 -19.04
CA VAL A 427 -14.07 2.04 -19.16
C VAL A 427 -13.43 1.30 -18.00
N GLN A 428 -13.80 0.04 -17.77
CA GLN A 428 -13.28 -0.73 -16.61
C GLN A 428 -11.77 -1.03 -16.66
N ASN A 429 -11.16 -0.89 -17.83
CA ASN A 429 -9.76 -1.22 -18.09
C ASN A 429 -8.82 -0.01 -18.08
N VAL A 430 -9.36 1.20 -17.93
CA VAL A 430 -8.58 2.43 -18.03
C VAL A 430 -8.90 3.33 -16.85
N ASP A 431 -7.89 3.69 -16.10
CA ASP A 431 -7.93 4.74 -15.07
C ASP A 431 -7.10 5.93 -15.54
N LEU A 432 -7.71 7.10 -15.53
CA LEU A 432 -7.05 8.38 -15.76
C LEU A 432 -7.13 9.18 -14.48
N ALA A 433 -5.98 9.46 -13.87
CA ALA A 433 -5.94 10.17 -12.61
C ALA A 433 -5.07 11.43 -12.67
N ALA A 434 -5.45 12.43 -11.89
CA ALA A 434 -4.65 13.61 -11.63
C ALA A 434 -4.54 13.82 -10.13
N GLN A 435 -3.31 13.85 -9.63
CA GLN A 435 -3.01 13.98 -8.21
C GLN A 435 -2.12 15.19 -7.95
N TYR A 436 -2.38 15.89 -6.86
CA TYR A 436 -1.52 16.93 -6.35
C TYR A 436 -1.18 16.64 -4.89
N THR A 437 0.12 16.52 -4.59
CA THR A 437 0.64 16.41 -3.22
C THR A 437 1.24 17.73 -2.80
N GLY A 438 0.82 18.27 -1.67
CA GLY A 438 1.31 19.53 -1.13
C GLY A 438 1.82 19.35 0.30
N TYR A 439 2.97 19.97 0.62
CA TYR A 439 3.61 19.88 1.92
C TYR A 439 3.50 21.18 2.69
N PHE A 440 3.05 21.14 3.94
CA PHE A 440 3.11 22.23 4.91
C PHE A 440 4.45 22.25 5.64
N LYS A 441 4.96 21.06 5.95
CA LYS A 441 6.24 20.79 6.60
C LYS A 441 6.89 19.57 5.97
N PHE A 442 8.20 19.60 5.82
CA PHE A 442 8.98 18.49 5.28
C PHE A 442 10.25 18.34 6.11
N ASN A 443 10.52 17.13 6.60
CA ASN A 443 11.70 16.80 7.42
C ASN A 443 12.04 17.87 8.46
N GLY A 444 11.05 18.24 9.27
CA GLY A 444 11.22 19.12 10.43
C GLY A 444 10.96 20.59 10.22
N ALA A 445 10.92 21.12 8.98
CA ALA A 445 10.71 22.54 8.76
C ALA A 445 9.84 22.86 7.53
N SER A 446 9.25 24.06 7.52
CA SER A 446 8.51 24.57 6.35
C SER A 446 9.42 25.29 5.35
N ASN A 447 10.51 25.89 5.85
CA ASN A 447 11.47 26.63 5.03
C ASN A 447 12.87 26.09 5.30
N ASN A 448 13.69 26.04 4.24
CA ASN A 448 15.09 25.64 4.29
C ASN A 448 15.35 24.38 5.15
N TYR A 449 14.54 23.35 4.94
CA TYR A 449 14.48 22.17 5.82
C TYR A 449 15.77 21.34 5.84
N ALA A 450 16.57 21.37 4.76
CA ALA A 450 17.81 20.60 4.59
C ALA A 450 19.04 21.52 4.44
N ASP A 451 18.97 22.77 4.87
CA ASP A 451 20.01 23.82 4.70
C ASP A 451 20.48 24.05 3.24
N SER A 452 19.66 23.61 2.30
CA SER A 452 19.91 23.72 0.85
C SER A 452 19.18 24.90 0.19
N GLY A 453 18.49 25.74 0.98
CA GLY A 453 17.55 26.77 0.52
C GLY A 453 16.26 26.17 -0.09
N ARG A 454 15.95 24.90 0.21
CA ARG A 454 14.74 24.20 -0.25
C ARG A 454 13.67 24.27 0.82
N ASN A 455 12.46 24.68 0.43
CA ASN A 455 11.28 24.74 1.30
C ASN A 455 10.41 23.49 1.14
N ALA A 456 9.57 23.19 2.11
CA ALA A 456 8.60 22.09 2.03
C ALA A 456 7.75 22.16 0.76
N SER A 457 7.24 23.36 0.42
CA SER A 457 6.42 23.58 -0.78
C SER A 457 7.17 23.40 -2.12
N ASP A 458 8.50 23.41 -2.10
CA ASP A 458 9.32 23.13 -3.29
C ASP A 458 9.20 21.64 -3.74
N ASN A 459 8.77 20.77 -2.81
CA ASN A 459 8.54 19.35 -3.02
C ASN A 459 7.10 19.03 -3.48
N ASN A 460 6.22 20.04 -3.57
CA ASN A 460 4.87 19.82 -4.07
C ASN A 460 4.91 19.22 -5.47
N THR A 461 4.10 18.19 -5.71
CA THR A 461 4.15 17.39 -6.94
C THR A 461 2.79 17.34 -7.59
N LEU A 462 2.75 17.61 -8.89
CA LEU A 462 1.64 17.28 -9.78
C LEU A 462 1.96 15.96 -10.47
N TYR A 463 1.04 15.02 -10.39
CA TYR A 463 1.14 13.69 -10.97
C TYR A 463 -0.09 13.40 -11.83
N ILE A 464 0.12 13.00 -13.08
CA ILE A 464 -0.95 12.60 -14.00
C ILE A 464 -0.65 11.18 -14.44
N LEU A 465 -1.61 10.28 -14.22
CA LEU A 465 -1.49 8.85 -14.48
C LEU A 465 -2.49 8.42 -15.57
N ALA A 466 -2.05 7.55 -16.45
CA ALA A 466 -2.92 6.70 -17.24
C ALA A 466 -2.54 5.23 -17.00
N ARG A 467 -3.47 4.49 -16.39
CA ARG A 467 -3.34 3.07 -16.08
C ARG A 467 -4.21 2.25 -17.01
N PHE A 468 -3.63 1.20 -17.55
CA PHE A 468 -4.32 0.20 -18.37
C PHE A 468 -4.25 -1.17 -17.68
N VAL A 469 -5.39 -1.85 -17.57
CA VAL A 469 -5.49 -3.14 -16.87
C VAL A 469 -6.06 -4.21 -17.81
N PHE A 470 -5.38 -5.38 -17.85
CA PHE A 470 -5.69 -6.46 -18.81
C PHE A 470 -5.87 -7.83 -18.15
#